data_637a2e18f17be3901ecdcde5b5de28a6
#
_entry.id   637a2e18f17be3901ecdcde5b5de28a6
#
_cell.length_a   1.000
_cell.length_b   1.000
_cell.length_c   1.000
_cell.angle_alpha   90.00
_cell.angle_beta   90.00
_cell.angle_gamma   90.00
#
_symmetry.space_group_name_H-M   'P 1'
#
loop_
_entity.id
_entity.type
_entity.pdbx_description
1 polymer ?
#
loop_
_entity_poly.entity_id
_entity_poly.type
_entity_poly.pdbx_seq_one_letter_code
_entity_poly.pdbx_strand_id
1 'polypeptide(L)'
;MADIFEKLMKHSGPIGQHRERAHGYFAFPKLEGEIGSRMVFRGKEKIVWSLNNYLGLANHPEIRKIDGEAAVQFGMAAPMGARMMSGNSNYHEKLEKELAAFEGKEDATLFNYGYQGIMSAIDAICGRHDVIVYDAESHACIIDGLRLHPGHRYVFKHNDVEDCEKQLQRAAALIEKQNTGGILVITEGVFGMAGDQGKLKEIAALKKNYEFRLLVDDAHGFGTLGKTGAGAGEEQGVQDQIDLYFSTFAKSMASIGAFMAGDKAIIDYIRYNTRSQIFAKSLPMPITIGNLKRLELLKTKPELRKKLWDVVGKLQKGLKESGFDIGRTDSPVTPVYMKGDVPEATAMVMDLRENYNIFCSIVVYPVIPKGHIIYRLVPTAVHTDEDIELTLQAFRETKKKLDAGDYKVQAIPDMAEA
;
A
#
# COMPACT_ATOMS: atom_id res chain seq x y z
N MET A 1 15.86 -9.83 -38.20
CA MET A 1 15.14 -9.97 -36.90
C MET A 1 15.59 -8.81 -36.04
N ALA A 2 14.68 -8.09 -35.40
CA ALA A 2 15.05 -7.04 -34.46
C ALA A 2 15.50 -7.71 -33.15
N ASP A 3 16.64 -7.28 -32.60
CA ASP A 3 17.10 -7.69 -31.28
C ASP A 3 16.15 -7.13 -30.22
N ILE A 4 15.74 -7.98 -29.28
CA ILE A 4 14.82 -7.59 -28.18
C ILE A 4 15.43 -6.48 -27.30
N PHE A 5 16.74 -6.49 -27.08
CA PHE A 5 17.44 -5.46 -26.30
C PHE A 5 17.59 -4.14 -27.05
N GLU A 6 17.82 -4.17 -28.37
CA GLU A 6 17.87 -2.97 -29.20
C GLU A 6 16.56 -2.16 -29.12
N LYS A 7 15.42 -2.86 -29.09
CA LYS A 7 14.11 -2.25 -28.86
C LYS A 7 14.03 -1.54 -27.49
N LEU A 8 14.59 -2.13 -26.43
CA LEU A 8 14.57 -1.57 -25.07
C LEU A 8 15.49 -0.35 -24.92
N MET A 9 16.61 -0.32 -25.65
CA MET A 9 17.50 0.84 -25.69
C MET A 9 16.87 2.07 -26.35
N LYS A 10 15.94 1.87 -27.29
CA LYS A 10 15.21 2.95 -27.98
C LYS A 10 13.99 3.46 -27.19
N HIS A 11 13.47 2.65 -26.25
CA HIS A 11 12.25 2.95 -25.50
C HIS A 11 12.44 2.69 -24.01
N SER A 12 12.69 3.76 -23.25
CA SER A 12 12.91 3.68 -21.80
C SER A 12 11.65 3.40 -20.96
N GLY A 13 10.49 3.21 -21.62
CA GLY A 13 9.20 3.01 -20.95
C GLY A 13 8.62 4.29 -20.34
N PRO A 14 7.37 4.24 -19.84
CA PRO A 14 6.66 5.44 -19.36
C PRO A 14 7.33 6.13 -18.17
N ILE A 15 7.96 5.37 -17.27
CA ILE A 15 8.64 5.91 -16.09
C ILE A 15 10.07 6.31 -16.43
N GLY A 16 10.75 5.53 -17.30
CA GLY A 16 12.15 5.75 -17.63
C GLY A 16 12.42 6.90 -18.61
N GLN A 17 11.40 7.47 -19.26
CA GLN A 17 11.57 8.57 -20.22
C GLN A 17 12.20 9.83 -19.61
N HIS A 18 12.09 10.02 -18.31
CA HIS A 18 12.66 11.17 -17.59
C HIS A 18 13.87 10.78 -16.72
N ARG A 19 14.45 9.58 -16.91
CA ARG A 19 15.50 9.02 -16.03
C ARG A 19 16.69 9.95 -15.84
N GLU A 20 17.17 10.59 -16.90
CA GLU A 20 18.36 11.44 -16.87
C GLU A 20 18.20 12.67 -15.99
N ARG A 21 16.96 13.24 -15.95
CA ARG A 21 16.64 14.40 -15.14
C ARG A 21 16.06 14.09 -13.75
N ALA A 22 15.49 12.88 -13.60
CA ALA A 22 14.75 12.51 -12.40
C ALA A 22 15.57 11.63 -11.43
N HIS A 23 16.62 10.94 -11.93
CA HIS A 23 17.39 9.98 -11.13
C HIS A 23 18.12 10.67 -9.98
N GLY A 24 18.03 10.09 -8.78
CA GLY A 24 18.63 10.64 -7.56
C GLY A 24 17.84 11.78 -6.91
N TYR A 25 16.87 12.36 -7.61
CA TYR A 25 16.04 13.44 -7.06
C TYR A 25 14.55 13.06 -6.93
N PHE A 26 13.87 12.79 -8.02
CA PHE A 26 12.47 12.35 -8.03
C PHE A 26 12.35 10.84 -8.05
N ALA A 27 13.20 10.17 -8.82
CA ALA A 27 13.30 8.72 -8.89
C ALA A 27 14.58 8.27 -8.17
N PHE A 28 14.45 7.23 -7.34
CA PHE A 28 15.55 6.66 -6.54
C PHE A 28 16.27 7.68 -5.63
N PRO A 29 15.57 8.60 -4.93
CA PRO A 29 16.19 9.51 -4.00
C PRO A 29 16.84 8.74 -2.85
N LYS A 30 18.01 9.22 -2.41
CA LYS A 30 18.72 8.65 -1.26
C LYS A 30 18.35 9.46 -0.02
N LEU A 31 17.56 8.87 0.86
CA LEU A 31 17.30 9.39 2.20
C LEU A 31 18.25 8.69 3.16
N GLU A 32 19.00 9.47 3.94
CA GLU A 32 20.05 9.00 4.83
C GLU A 32 19.68 9.27 6.29
N GLY A 33 20.35 8.55 7.19
CA GLY A 33 20.10 8.62 8.63
C GLY A 33 19.09 7.59 9.13
N GLU A 34 18.60 7.77 10.34
CA GLU A 34 17.57 6.90 10.91
C GLU A 34 16.20 7.21 10.29
N ILE A 35 15.40 6.14 10.08
CA ILE A 35 14.06 6.29 9.55
C ILE A 35 13.18 7.03 10.57
N GLY A 36 12.68 8.20 10.21
CA GLY A 36 11.89 9.05 11.10
C GLY A 36 11.06 10.09 10.34
N SER A 37 10.48 11.05 11.08
CA SER A 37 9.82 12.21 10.46
C SER A 37 10.83 13.17 9.82
N ARG A 38 12.10 13.11 10.22
CA ARG A 38 13.18 13.91 9.66
C ARG A 38 14.33 13.00 9.22
N MET A 39 14.83 13.21 8.01
CA MET A 39 15.96 12.47 7.42
C MET A 39 16.79 13.41 6.56
N VAL A 40 18.02 13.00 6.23
CA VAL A 40 18.91 13.78 5.39
C VAL A 40 18.69 13.45 3.92
N PHE A 41 18.47 14.47 3.11
CA PHE A 41 18.46 14.39 1.66
C PHE A 41 19.43 15.41 1.08
N ARG A 42 20.44 14.93 0.32
CA ARG A 42 21.49 15.76 -0.29
C ARG A 42 22.16 16.70 0.73
N GLY A 43 22.55 16.13 1.88
CA GLY A 43 23.28 16.84 2.95
C GLY A 43 22.44 17.79 3.80
N LYS A 44 21.12 17.89 3.57
CA LYS A 44 20.22 18.74 4.37
C LYS A 44 19.11 17.92 5.03
N GLU A 45 18.82 18.22 6.29
CA GLU A 45 17.67 17.61 6.98
C GLU A 45 16.35 18.07 6.34
N LYS A 46 15.44 17.14 6.15
CA LYS A 46 14.10 17.36 5.58
C LYS A 46 13.04 16.72 6.47
N ILE A 47 11.88 17.36 6.56
CA ILE A 47 10.66 16.72 7.10
C ILE A 47 10.12 15.81 5.99
N VAL A 48 10.01 14.50 6.27
CA VAL A 48 9.77 13.47 5.25
C VAL A 48 8.35 12.92 5.34
N TRP A 49 7.54 13.20 4.35
CA TRP A 49 6.15 12.75 4.22
C TRP A 49 5.96 11.60 3.22
N SER A 50 7.01 10.84 2.90
CA SER A 50 6.97 9.80 1.86
C SER A 50 7.16 8.36 2.36
N LEU A 51 7.29 8.16 3.67
CA LEU A 51 7.51 6.84 4.26
C LEU A 51 6.21 6.23 4.79
N ASN A 52 5.94 4.96 4.45
CA ASN A 52 4.76 4.24 4.95
C ASN A 52 4.92 3.74 6.41
N ASN A 53 5.71 4.41 7.23
CA ASN A 53 5.96 4.09 8.64
C ASN A 53 4.84 4.62 9.55
N TYR A 54 3.58 4.33 9.24
CA TYR A 54 2.39 4.95 9.85
C TYR A 54 2.44 5.05 11.37
N LEU A 55 2.76 3.95 12.05
CA LEU A 55 2.78 3.88 13.52
C LEU A 55 4.14 4.23 14.14
N GLY A 56 5.14 4.56 13.32
CA GLY A 56 6.48 4.88 13.81
C GLY A 56 7.28 3.68 14.30
N LEU A 57 6.92 2.47 13.89
CA LEU A 57 7.53 1.23 14.41
C LEU A 57 8.94 0.96 13.87
N ALA A 58 9.39 1.62 12.80
CA ALA A 58 10.70 1.37 12.19
C ALA A 58 11.87 1.56 13.18
N ASN A 59 11.78 2.53 14.09
CA ASN A 59 12.79 2.80 15.12
C ASN A 59 12.26 2.66 16.55
N HIS A 60 11.12 1.98 16.74
CA HIS A 60 10.57 1.78 18.08
C HIS A 60 11.56 0.97 18.94
N PRO A 61 11.91 1.41 20.18
CA PRO A 61 12.96 0.78 20.98
C PRO A 61 12.74 -0.71 21.23
N GLU A 62 11.51 -1.10 21.55
CA GLU A 62 11.17 -2.51 21.79
C GLU A 62 11.32 -3.37 20.53
N ILE A 63 11.02 -2.78 19.34
CA ILE A 63 11.18 -3.47 18.06
C ILE A 63 12.65 -3.64 17.73
N ARG A 64 13.45 -2.56 17.81
CA ARG A 64 14.91 -2.64 17.55
C ARG A 64 15.59 -3.67 18.45
N LYS A 65 15.18 -3.73 19.71
CA LYS A 65 15.70 -4.72 20.67
C LYS A 65 15.39 -6.15 20.22
N ILE A 66 14.13 -6.45 19.96
CA ILE A 66 13.70 -7.81 19.57
C ILE A 66 14.29 -8.23 18.22
N ASP A 67 14.29 -7.34 17.22
CA ASP A 67 14.88 -7.61 15.90
C ASP A 67 16.38 -7.93 16.05
N GLY A 68 17.11 -7.18 16.88
CA GLY A 68 18.53 -7.40 17.16
C GLY A 68 18.78 -8.72 17.91
N GLU A 69 18.04 -9.00 18.97
CA GLU A 69 18.16 -10.27 19.75
C GLU A 69 17.87 -11.48 18.85
N ALA A 70 16.81 -11.44 18.05
CA ALA A 70 16.47 -12.51 17.12
C ALA A 70 17.52 -12.68 16.01
N ALA A 71 18.13 -11.59 15.52
CA ALA A 71 19.22 -11.66 14.56
C ALA A 71 20.47 -12.30 15.14
N VAL A 72 20.81 -12.02 16.39
CA VAL A 72 21.94 -12.67 17.11
C VAL A 72 21.66 -14.16 17.33
N GLN A 73 20.44 -14.50 17.76
CA GLN A 73 20.08 -15.88 18.09
C GLN A 73 20.00 -16.81 16.87
N PHE A 74 19.41 -16.34 15.76
CA PHE A 74 19.08 -17.19 14.61
C PHE A 74 19.92 -16.86 13.36
N GLY A 75 20.59 -15.72 13.32
CA GLY A 75 21.17 -15.18 12.10
C GLY A 75 20.10 -14.68 11.12
N MET A 76 20.51 -13.83 10.18
CA MET A 76 19.59 -13.22 9.21
C MET A 76 19.07 -14.19 8.14
N ALA A 77 19.72 -15.34 7.98
CA ALA A 77 19.38 -16.28 6.91
C ALA A 77 18.45 -17.43 7.32
N ALA A 78 18.26 -17.67 8.60
CA ALA A 78 17.44 -18.79 9.08
C ALA A 78 15.94 -18.52 8.88
N PRO A 79 15.12 -19.56 8.59
CA PRO A 79 15.53 -20.90 8.16
C PRO A 79 15.95 -20.92 6.68
N MET A 80 16.72 -21.94 6.26
CA MET A 80 17.31 -22.04 4.91
C MET A 80 16.50 -22.89 3.94
N GLY A 81 15.17 -22.93 4.09
CA GLY A 81 14.28 -23.69 3.20
C GLY A 81 12.96 -22.99 2.93
N ALA A 82 12.19 -23.53 1.99
CA ALA A 82 10.80 -23.16 1.80
C ALA A 82 9.95 -23.73 2.96
N ARG A 83 8.82 -23.05 3.27
CA ARG A 83 7.90 -23.47 4.34
C ARG A 83 7.50 -24.95 4.22
N MET A 84 7.19 -25.38 3.01
CA MET A 84 6.76 -26.75 2.72
C MET A 84 7.81 -27.83 3.07
N MET A 85 9.10 -27.48 3.03
CA MET A 85 10.19 -28.46 3.22
C MET A 85 10.84 -28.32 4.60
N SER A 86 11.74 -27.39 4.76
CA SER A 86 12.56 -27.23 5.97
C SER A 86 12.57 -25.80 6.53
N GLY A 87 11.74 -24.93 5.97
CA GLY A 87 11.70 -23.52 6.32
C GLY A 87 10.55 -23.12 7.25
N ASN A 88 9.77 -24.08 7.76
CA ASN A 88 8.72 -23.81 8.73
C ASN A 88 9.28 -23.75 10.16
N SER A 89 8.61 -23.03 11.05
CA SER A 89 8.92 -22.97 12.48
C SER A 89 7.70 -22.66 13.33
N ASN A 90 7.80 -22.95 14.63
CA ASN A 90 6.77 -22.58 15.60
C ASN A 90 6.47 -21.06 15.63
N TYR A 91 7.46 -20.23 15.30
CA TYR A 91 7.25 -18.77 15.25
C TYR A 91 6.41 -18.33 14.04
N HIS A 92 6.60 -18.99 12.88
CA HIS A 92 5.76 -18.75 11.71
C HIS A 92 4.31 -19.13 11.99
N GLU A 93 4.08 -20.34 12.53
CA GLU A 93 2.73 -20.80 12.85
C GLU A 93 2.08 -19.98 13.95
N LYS A 94 2.86 -19.54 14.96
CA LYS A 94 2.38 -18.61 15.98
C LYS A 94 1.94 -17.29 15.38
N LEU A 95 2.73 -16.71 14.47
CA LEU A 95 2.39 -15.44 13.81
C LEU A 95 1.13 -15.58 12.96
N GLU A 96 1.00 -16.65 12.18
CA GLU A 96 -0.21 -16.95 11.40
C GLU A 96 -1.44 -17.05 12.30
N LYS A 97 -1.35 -17.83 13.38
CA LYS A 97 -2.46 -17.99 14.34
C LYS A 97 -2.85 -16.66 15.00
N GLU A 98 -1.87 -15.83 15.39
CA GLU A 98 -2.16 -14.55 16.04
C GLU A 98 -2.72 -13.52 15.06
N LEU A 99 -2.31 -13.53 13.79
CA LEU A 99 -2.88 -12.70 12.74
C LEU A 99 -4.31 -13.10 12.41
N ALA A 100 -4.58 -14.42 12.26
CA ALA A 100 -5.92 -14.93 12.06
C ALA A 100 -6.87 -14.47 13.19
N ALA A 101 -6.44 -14.65 14.43
CA ALA A 101 -7.21 -14.23 15.60
C ALA A 101 -7.44 -12.71 15.65
N PHE A 102 -6.44 -11.92 15.24
CA PHE A 102 -6.55 -10.45 15.18
C PHE A 102 -7.56 -9.98 14.15
N GLU A 103 -7.62 -10.65 12.99
CA GLU A 103 -8.57 -10.38 11.92
C GLU A 103 -9.94 -11.06 12.11
N GLY A 104 -10.12 -11.83 13.20
CA GLY A 104 -11.36 -12.58 13.43
C GLY A 104 -11.61 -13.66 12.38
N LYS A 105 -10.54 -14.27 11.83
CA LYS A 105 -10.57 -15.33 10.84
C LYS A 105 -10.12 -16.67 11.43
N GLU A 106 -10.44 -17.78 10.74
CA GLU A 106 -10.10 -19.12 11.23
C GLU A 106 -8.62 -19.45 11.11
N ASP A 107 -7.97 -19.02 10.02
CA ASP A 107 -6.55 -19.28 9.77
C ASP A 107 -5.92 -18.17 8.94
N ALA A 108 -4.59 -18.14 8.89
CA ALA A 108 -3.82 -17.25 8.04
C ALA A 108 -2.58 -17.94 7.48
N THR A 109 -2.06 -17.42 6.37
CA THR A 109 -0.79 -17.88 5.79
C THR A 109 0.11 -16.67 5.50
N LEU A 110 1.42 -16.82 5.77
CA LEU A 110 2.43 -15.78 5.55
C LEU A 110 2.98 -15.83 4.13
N PHE A 111 3.39 -14.66 3.64
CA PHE A 111 4.14 -14.47 2.39
C PHE A 111 5.38 -13.61 2.65
N ASN A 112 6.42 -13.80 1.81
CA ASN A 112 7.66 -13.03 1.96
C ASN A 112 7.51 -11.56 1.56
N TYR A 113 6.65 -11.26 0.59
CA TYR A 113 6.38 -9.90 0.10
C TYR A 113 4.91 -9.75 -0.27
N GLY A 114 4.33 -8.58 -0.01
CA GLY A 114 2.93 -8.28 -0.32
C GLY A 114 2.63 -8.39 -1.81
N TYR A 115 3.44 -7.77 -2.67
CA TYR A 115 3.27 -7.80 -4.11
C TYR A 115 3.17 -9.23 -4.65
N GLN A 116 4.15 -10.05 -4.29
CA GLN A 116 4.23 -11.44 -4.73
C GLN A 116 3.13 -12.32 -4.10
N GLY A 117 2.76 -12.03 -2.85
CA GLY A 117 1.79 -12.80 -2.10
C GLY A 117 0.41 -12.74 -2.74
N ILE A 118 -0.14 -11.54 -2.93
CA ILE A 118 -1.48 -11.38 -3.51
C ILE A 118 -1.53 -11.82 -4.97
N MET A 119 -0.51 -11.49 -5.76
CA MET A 119 -0.40 -11.93 -7.15
C MET A 119 -0.48 -13.46 -7.26
N SER A 120 0.31 -14.17 -6.43
CA SER A 120 0.36 -15.63 -6.43
C SER A 120 -0.89 -16.28 -5.82
N ALA A 121 -1.55 -15.61 -4.86
CA ALA A 121 -2.80 -16.10 -4.30
C ALA A 121 -3.92 -16.06 -5.33
N ILE A 122 -4.04 -14.97 -6.09
CA ILE A 122 -5.01 -14.85 -7.19
C ILE A 122 -4.80 -15.96 -8.23
N ASP A 123 -3.54 -16.19 -8.64
CA ASP A 123 -3.16 -17.28 -9.57
C ASP A 123 -3.53 -18.66 -9.02
N ALA A 124 -3.38 -18.87 -7.71
CA ALA A 124 -3.64 -20.16 -7.08
C ALA A 124 -5.13 -20.48 -6.92
N ILE A 125 -5.98 -19.47 -6.65
CA ILE A 125 -7.39 -19.69 -6.28
C ILE A 125 -8.35 -19.61 -7.48
N CYS A 126 -7.98 -18.95 -8.58
CA CYS A 126 -8.85 -18.72 -9.72
C CYS A 126 -8.42 -19.51 -10.94
N GLY A 127 -9.32 -20.35 -11.49
CA GLY A 127 -9.12 -21.14 -12.70
C GLY A 127 -9.79 -20.51 -13.93
N ARG A 128 -9.69 -21.18 -15.10
CA ARG A 128 -10.18 -20.65 -16.39
C ARG A 128 -11.69 -20.41 -16.46
N HIS A 129 -12.44 -21.05 -15.60
CA HIS A 129 -13.91 -20.92 -15.58
C HIS A 129 -14.40 -19.89 -14.57
N ASP A 130 -13.51 -19.38 -13.72
CA ASP A 130 -13.85 -18.36 -12.74
C ASP A 130 -13.84 -16.97 -13.36
N VAL A 131 -14.57 -16.05 -12.75
CA VAL A 131 -14.65 -14.64 -13.17
C VAL A 131 -14.15 -13.78 -12.03
N ILE A 132 -13.22 -12.85 -12.34
CA ILE A 132 -12.78 -11.85 -11.38
C ILE A 132 -13.42 -10.51 -11.74
N VAL A 133 -14.08 -9.89 -10.74
CA VAL A 133 -14.62 -8.53 -10.79
C VAL A 133 -13.73 -7.66 -9.89
N TYR A 134 -13.20 -6.55 -10.42
CA TYR A 134 -12.20 -5.77 -9.68
C TYR A 134 -12.31 -4.27 -9.91
N ASP A 135 -11.88 -3.48 -8.92
CA ASP A 135 -11.84 -2.01 -8.99
C ASP A 135 -10.79 -1.50 -9.99
N ALA A 136 -11.13 -0.47 -10.75
CA ALA A 136 -10.26 0.11 -11.79
C ALA A 136 -8.96 0.70 -11.23
N GLU A 137 -8.93 1.13 -9.97
CA GLU A 137 -7.74 1.68 -9.31
C GLU A 137 -7.01 0.67 -8.41
N SER A 138 -7.30 -0.63 -8.57
CA SER A 138 -6.59 -1.70 -7.86
C SER A 138 -5.08 -1.62 -8.07
N HIS A 139 -4.32 -1.89 -7.00
CA HIS A 139 -2.86 -1.85 -6.98
C HIS A 139 -2.25 -2.78 -8.05
N ALA A 140 -1.07 -2.41 -8.54
CA ALA A 140 -0.37 -3.14 -9.60
C ALA A 140 -0.17 -4.63 -9.31
N CYS A 141 -0.03 -5.04 -8.06
CA CYS A 141 0.09 -6.45 -7.68
C CYS A 141 -1.18 -7.26 -7.94
N ILE A 142 -2.36 -6.65 -7.78
CA ILE A 142 -3.64 -7.23 -8.15
C ILE A 142 -3.72 -7.35 -9.67
N ILE A 143 -3.40 -6.27 -10.39
CA ILE A 143 -3.39 -6.26 -11.86
C ILE A 143 -2.47 -7.33 -12.44
N ASP A 144 -1.30 -7.54 -11.85
CA ASP A 144 -0.38 -8.61 -12.29
C ASP A 144 -0.92 -10.01 -11.96
N GLY A 145 -1.58 -10.19 -10.82
CA GLY A 145 -2.32 -11.42 -10.51
C GLY A 145 -3.43 -11.69 -11.53
N LEU A 146 -4.18 -10.64 -11.91
CA LEU A 146 -5.19 -10.72 -12.96
C LEU A 146 -4.62 -11.10 -14.34
N ARG A 147 -3.37 -10.71 -14.65
CA ARG A 147 -2.71 -11.11 -15.90
C ARG A 147 -2.37 -12.60 -15.95
N LEU A 148 -2.14 -13.21 -14.80
CA LEU A 148 -1.90 -14.65 -14.69
C LEU A 148 -3.20 -15.46 -14.79
N HIS A 149 -4.32 -14.86 -14.40
CA HIS A 149 -5.64 -15.52 -14.43
C HIS A 149 -6.09 -15.84 -15.87
N PRO A 150 -6.36 -17.11 -16.19
CA PRO A 150 -6.72 -17.53 -17.54
C PRO A 150 -8.20 -17.33 -17.90
N GLY A 151 -9.04 -16.95 -16.94
CA GLY A 151 -10.48 -16.75 -17.09
C GLY A 151 -10.87 -15.29 -17.42
N HIS A 152 -12.14 -14.98 -17.24
CA HIS A 152 -12.69 -13.65 -17.52
C HIS A 152 -12.44 -12.67 -16.40
N ARG A 153 -12.23 -11.40 -16.78
CA ARG A 153 -11.98 -10.28 -15.86
C ARG A 153 -12.88 -9.12 -16.23
N TYR A 154 -13.63 -8.62 -15.26
CA TYR A 154 -14.53 -7.48 -15.43
C TYR A 154 -14.11 -6.37 -14.47
N VAL A 155 -13.75 -5.23 -15.04
CA VAL A 155 -13.37 -4.04 -14.27
C VAL A 155 -14.61 -3.20 -13.98
N PHE A 156 -14.77 -2.72 -12.75
CA PHE A 156 -15.74 -1.69 -12.42
C PHE A 156 -15.04 -0.36 -12.13
N LYS A 157 -15.74 0.74 -12.35
CA LYS A 157 -15.26 2.07 -12.08
C LYS A 157 -14.93 2.23 -10.60
N HIS A 158 -13.85 2.96 -10.33
CA HIS A 158 -13.37 3.15 -8.97
C HIS A 158 -14.46 3.58 -7.99
N ASN A 159 -14.63 2.77 -6.93
CA ASN A 159 -15.62 2.97 -5.86
C ASN A 159 -17.07 3.18 -6.35
N ASP A 160 -17.42 2.70 -7.55
CA ASP A 160 -18.76 2.76 -8.12
C ASP A 160 -19.49 1.42 -7.89
N VAL A 161 -20.32 1.38 -6.85
CA VAL A 161 -21.05 0.16 -6.44
C VAL A 161 -22.09 -0.26 -7.49
N GLU A 162 -22.72 0.70 -8.19
CA GLU A 162 -23.68 0.40 -9.26
C GLU A 162 -22.97 -0.26 -10.45
N ASP A 163 -21.79 0.23 -10.80
CA ASP A 163 -20.99 -0.39 -11.86
C ASP A 163 -20.43 -1.75 -11.42
N CYS A 164 -20.04 -1.92 -10.15
CA CYS A 164 -19.68 -3.21 -9.57
C CYS A 164 -20.84 -4.21 -9.72
N GLU A 165 -22.07 -3.82 -9.38
CA GLU A 165 -23.26 -4.67 -9.53
C GLU A 165 -23.50 -5.04 -10.99
N LYS A 166 -23.36 -4.11 -11.95
CA LYS A 166 -23.45 -4.42 -13.39
C LYS A 166 -22.41 -5.47 -13.83
N GLN A 167 -21.16 -5.37 -13.33
CA GLN A 167 -20.16 -6.38 -13.65
C GLN A 167 -20.46 -7.73 -12.99
N LEU A 168 -21.02 -7.73 -11.77
CA LEU A 168 -21.50 -8.96 -11.12
C LEU A 168 -22.63 -9.63 -11.90
N GLN A 169 -23.60 -8.86 -12.42
CA GLN A 169 -24.68 -9.39 -13.29
C GLN A 169 -24.08 -10.08 -14.53
N ARG A 170 -23.09 -9.46 -15.18
CA ARG A 170 -22.40 -10.04 -16.34
C ARG A 170 -21.65 -11.32 -15.96
N ALA A 171 -20.99 -11.32 -14.81
CA ALA A 171 -20.26 -12.47 -14.31
C ALA A 171 -21.22 -13.63 -13.99
N ALA A 172 -22.31 -13.37 -13.28
CA ALA A 172 -23.31 -14.37 -12.94
C ALA A 172 -23.93 -15.02 -14.20
N ALA A 173 -24.31 -14.21 -15.19
CA ALA A 173 -24.84 -14.73 -16.45
C ALA A 173 -23.83 -15.61 -17.22
N LEU A 174 -22.54 -15.29 -17.11
CA LEU A 174 -21.49 -16.12 -17.73
C LEU A 174 -21.32 -17.45 -16.98
N ILE A 175 -21.27 -17.42 -15.64
CA ILE A 175 -21.20 -18.63 -14.80
C ILE A 175 -22.39 -19.54 -15.04
N GLU A 176 -23.62 -19.01 -15.08
CA GLU A 176 -24.81 -19.75 -15.40
C GLU A 176 -24.74 -20.43 -16.79
N LYS A 177 -24.33 -19.70 -17.82
CA LYS A 177 -24.11 -20.20 -19.17
C LYS A 177 -23.05 -21.30 -19.24
N GLN A 178 -21.98 -21.20 -18.49
CA GLN A 178 -20.90 -22.18 -18.42
C GLN A 178 -21.29 -23.42 -17.58
N ASN A 179 -22.26 -23.28 -16.67
CA ASN A 179 -22.65 -24.25 -15.65
C ASN A 179 -21.44 -24.72 -14.78
N THR A 180 -20.44 -23.85 -14.58
CA THR A 180 -19.22 -24.10 -13.77
C THR A 180 -18.49 -22.81 -13.48
N GLY A 181 -17.62 -22.81 -12.45
CA GLY A 181 -16.83 -21.66 -12.00
C GLY A 181 -17.49 -20.88 -10.88
N GLY A 182 -16.83 -19.84 -10.42
CA GLY A 182 -17.26 -18.93 -9.37
C GLY A 182 -16.89 -17.48 -9.67
N ILE A 183 -17.29 -16.57 -8.78
CA ILE A 183 -16.99 -15.15 -8.92
C ILE A 183 -16.14 -14.72 -7.72
N LEU A 184 -15.00 -14.07 -8.00
CA LEU A 184 -14.19 -13.38 -7.01
C LEU A 184 -14.28 -11.87 -7.24
N VAL A 185 -14.73 -11.13 -6.23
CA VAL A 185 -14.65 -9.66 -6.22
C VAL A 185 -13.37 -9.26 -5.49
N ILE A 186 -12.58 -8.36 -6.08
CA ILE A 186 -11.36 -7.84 -5.48
C ILE A 186 -11.46 -6.32 -5.39
N THR A 187 -11.21 -5.78 -4.19
CA THR A 187 -11.11 -4.34 -3.95
C THR A 187 -10.06 -4.08 -2.87
N GLU A 188 -9.76 -2.80 -2.59
CA GLU A 188 -8.85 -2.42 -1.52
C GLU A 188 -9.62 -1.90 -0.30
N GLY A 189 -9.06 -2.07 0.89
CA GLY A 189 -9.57 -1.43 2.09
C GLY A 189 -9.32 0.08 2.06
N VAL A 190 -8.12 0.46 1.65
CA VAL A 190 -7.70 1.85 1.41
C VAL A 190 -6.89 1.93 0.14
N PHE A 191 -7.28 2.78 -0.78
CA PHE A 191 -6.55 3.04 -2.02
C PHE A 191 -5.34 3.94 -1.76
N GLY A 192 -4.16 3.40 -1.98
CA GLY A 192 -2.90 3.98 -1.50
C GLY A 192 -2.49 5.30 -2.15
N MET A 193 -3.11 5.74 -3.25
CA MET A 193 -2.82 7.01 -3.92
C MET A 193 -3.84 8.09 -3.56
N ALA A 194 -5.13 7.81 -3.68
CA ALA A 194 -6.21 8.74 -3.40
C ALA A 194 -6.55 8.86 -1.90
N GLY A 195 -6.22 7.83 -1.12
CA GLY A 195 -6.43 7.80 0.32
C GLY A 195 -7.88 7.55 0.73
N ASP A 196 -8.76 7.27 -0.20
CA ASP A 196 -10.15 6.91 0.10
C ASP A 196 -10.28 5.44 0.44
N GLN A 197 -11.27 5.10 1.24
CA GLN A 197 -11.60 3.73 1.58
C GLN A 197 -12.43 3.09 0.46
N GLY A 198 -12.21 1.80 0.23
CA GLY A 198 -13.13 0.98 -0.58
C GLY A 198 -14.50 0.91 0.07
N LYS A 199 -15.55 0.89 -0.72
CA LYS A 199 -16.94 0.78 -0.25
C LYS A 199 -17.28 -0.67 0.13
N LEU A 200 -16.57 -1.19 1.15
CA LEU A 200 -16.65 -2.60 1.54
C LEU A 200 -18.04 -3.00 1.99
N LYS A 201 -18.71 -2.13 2.76
CA LYS A 201 -20.05 -2.37 3.28
C LYS A 201 -21.08 -2.50 2.15
N GLU A 202 -21.02 -1.61 1.17
CA GLU A 202 -21.94 -1.60 0.04
C GLU A 202 -21.66 -2.78 -0.90
N ILE A 203 -20.39 -3.08 -1.17
CA ILE A 203 -20.00 -4.23 -2.00
C ILE A 203 -20.40 -5.55 -1.31
N ALA A 204 -20.13 -5.69 -0.01
CA ALA A 204 -20.53 -6.87 0.75
C ALA A 204 -22.07 -7.08 0.76
N ALA A 205 -22.84 -5.98 0.76
CA ALA A 205 -24.30 -6.07 0.71
C ALA A 205 -24.83 -6.69 -0.59
N LEU A 206 -24.07 -6.65 -1.70
CA LEU A 206 -24.43 -7.30 -2.97
C LEU A 206 -24.44 -8.83 -2.87
N LYS A 207 -23.82 -9.43 -1.83
CA LYS A 207 -23.91 -10.87 -1.54
C LYS A 207 -25.34 -11.36 -1.30
N LYS A 208 -26.29 -10.46 -1.00
CA LYS A 208 -27.72 -10.80 -0.89
C LYS A 208 -28.34 -11.19 -2.24
N ASN A 209 -27.80 -10.67 -3.33
CA ASN A 209 -28.33 -10.83 -4.68
C ASN A 209 -27.44 -11.70 -5.57
N TYR A 210 -26.16 -11.80 -5.25
CA TYR A 210 -25.15 -12.48 -6.07
C TYR A 210 -24.27 -13.38 -5.21
N GLU A 211 -24.00 -14.58 -5.71
CA GLU A 211 -23.04 -15.48 -5.07
C GLU A 211 -21.63 -15.12 -5.55
N PHE A 212 -20.79 -14.58 -4.65
CA PHE A 212 -19.39 -14.29 -4.91
C PHE A 212 -18.57 -14.34 -3.61
N ARG A 213 -17.26 -14.46 -3.76
CA ARG A 213 -16.29 -14.30 -2.67
C ARG A 213 -15.63 -12.94 -2.75
N LEU A 214 -15.37 -12.33 -1.61
CA LEU A 214 -14.77 -11.00 -1.49
C LEU A 214 -13.35 -11.12 -0.96
N LEU A 215 -12.36 -10.69 -1.77
CA LEU A 215 -10.98 -10.49 -1.38
C LEU A 215 -10.72 -9.00 -1.20
N VAL A 216 -10.18 -8.61 -0.04
CA VAL A 216 -9.82 -7.23 0.27
C VAL A 216 -8.32 -7.13 0.49
N ASP A 217 -7.64 -6.28 -0.29
CA ASP A 217 -6.28 -5.84 -0.03
C ASP A 217 -6.33 -4.63 0.91
N ASP A 218 -6.02 -4.85 2.18
CA ASP A 218 -6.05 -3.80 3.20
C ASP A 218 -4.64 -3.37 3.64
N ALA A 219 -3.73 -3.31 2.69
CA ALA A 219 -2.34 -2.96 2.94
C ALA A 219 -2.15 -1.57 3.60
N HIS A 220 -3.06 -0.63 3.40
CA HIS A 220 -3.03 0.70 4.00
C HIS A 220 -3.97 0.87 5.21
N GLY A 221 -4.99 0.02 5.35
CA GLY A 221 -5.92 0.07 6.48
C GLY A 221 -5.44 -0.75 7.69
N PHE A 222 -4.76 -1.89 7.47
CA PHE A 222 -4.21 -2.71 8.55
C PHE A 222 -3.31 -1.91 9.48
N GLY A 223 -3.62 -1.93 10.77
CA GLY A 223 -2.94 -1.17 11.83
C GLY A 223 -3.31 0.30 11.90
N THR A 224 -4.01 0.86 10.91
CA THR A 224 -4.35 2.29 10.85
C THR A 224 -5.83 2.59 11.05
N LEU A 225 -6.70 1.72 10.57
CA LEU A 225 -8.17 1.84 10.64
C LEU A 225 -8.77 0.83 11.62
N GLY A 226 -10.00 1.11 12.03
CA GLY A 226 -10.76 0.28 12.95
C GLY A 226 -10.42 0.54 14.42
N LYS A 227 -11.30 0.11 15.29
CA LYS A 227 -11.19 0.31 16.75
C LYS A 227 -9.95 -0.38 17.31
N THR A 228 -9.65 -1.59 16.85
CA THR A 228 -8.48 -2.38 17.28
C THR A 228 -7.28 -2.22 16.35
N GLY A 229 -7.50 -1.74 15.12
CA GLY A 229 -6.51 -1.66 14.05
C GLY A 229 -6.58 -2.83 13.08
N ALA A 230 -7.67 -3.59 13.09
CA ALA A 230 -7.90 -4.67 12.13
C ALA A 230 -8.31 -4.18 10.72
N GLY A 231 -8.25 -2.87 10.48
CA GLY A 231 -8.34 -2.30 9.15
C GLY A 231 -9.75 -1.84 8.73
N ALA A 232 -9.92 -1.69 7.42
CA ALA A 232 -11.10 -1.10 6.81
C ALA A 232 -12.37 -1.96 7.00
N GLY A 233 -12.22 -3.27 7.05
CA GLY A 233 -13.34 -4.18 7.32
C GLY A 233 -13.92 -3.98 8.71
N GLU A 234 -13.06 -3.81 9.73
CA GLU A 234 -13.49 -3.46 11.10
C GLU A 234 -14.10 -2.07 11.13
N GLU A 235 -13.46 -1.08 10.49
CA GLU A 235 -13.95 0.31 10.43
C GLU A 235 -15.36 0.40 9.87
N GLN A 236 -15.68 -0.37 8.84
CA GLN A 236 -16.97 -0.37 8.18
C GLN A 236 -17.96 -1.42 8.76
N GLY A 237 -17.53 -2.21 9.75
CA GLY A 237 -18.36 -3.21 10.42
C GLY A 237 -18.74 -4.40 9.54
N VAL A 238 -17.86 -4.82 8.63
CA VAL A 238 -18.10 -5.92 7.67
C VAL A 238 -16.93 -6.90 7.60
N GLN A 239 -16.10 -6.95 8.63
CA GLN A 239 -14.92 -7.83 8.68
C GLN A 239 -15.29 -9.32 8.52
N ASP A 240 -16.44 -9.73 9.01
CA ASP A 240 -17.00 -11.07 8.90
C ASP A 240 -17.46 -11.41 7.46
N GLN A 241 -17.78 -10.41 6.63
CA GLN A 241 -18.23 -10.57 5.26
C GLN A 241 -17.07 -10.60 4.23
N ILE A 242 -15.86 -10.32 4.65
CA ILE A 242 -14.64 -10.45 3.83
C ILE A 242 -14.21 -11.92 3.87
N ASP A 243 -14.22 -12.61 2.72
CA ASP A 243 -13.86 -14.04 2.66
C ASP A 243 -12.33 -14.22 2.72
N LEU A 244 -11.58 -13.35 2.06
CA LEU A 244 -10.12 -13.32 2.10
C LEU A 244 -9.62 -11.91 2.41
N TYR A 245 -9.00 -11.77 3.56
CA TYR A 245 -8.36 -10.55 3.99
C TYR A 245 -6.86 -10.64 3.72
N PHE A 246 -6.32 -9.66 3.00
CA PHE A 246 -4.90 -9.60 2.69
C PHE A 246 -4.29 -8.30 3.21
N SER A 247 -3.08 -8.39 3.78
CA SER A 247 -2.30 -7.20 4.10
C SER A 247 -0.79 -7.46 4.08
N THR A 248 -0.01 -6.36 4.08
CA THR A 248 1.45 -6.38 4.10
C THR A 248 2.01 -5.81 5.39
N PHE A 249 3.18 -6.32 5.82
CA PHE A 249 3.91 -5.76 6.95
C PHE A 249 4.78 -4.54 6.57
N ALA A 250 4.85 -4.20 5.28
CA ALA A 250 5.73 -3.15 4.77
C ALA A 250 5.26 -1.71 5.05
N LYS A 251 4.14 -1.53 5.74
CA LYS A 251 3.55 -0.21 6.02
C LYS A 251 3.40 0.01 7.52
N SER A 252 2.22 -0.17 8.11
CA SER A 252 1.98 0.08 9.55
C SER A 252 2.92 -0.69 10.48
N MET A 253 3.31 -1.90 10.10
CA MET A 253 4.24 -2.72 10.88
C MET A 253 5.72 -2.40 10.60
N ALA A 254 6.05 -1.55 9.63
CA ALA A 254 7.42 -1.16 9.27
C ALA A 254 8.38 -2.37 9.18
N SER A 255 7.99 -3.40 8.44
CA SER A 255 8.69 -4.68 8.32
C SER A 255 8.64 -5.25 6.90
N ILE A 256 8.94 -6.51 6.75
CA ILE A 256 8.88 -7.25 5.49
C ILE A 256 7.92 -8.43 5.67
N GLY A 257 7.22 -8.77 4.59
CA GLY A 257 6.27 -9.87 4.54
C GLY A 257 4.84 -9.39 4.32
N ALA A 258 3.94 -10.38 4.28
CA ALA A 258 2.50 -10.19 4.14
C ALA A 258 1.77 -11.41 4.69
N PHE A 259 0.46 -11.32 4.79
CA PHE A 259 -0.39 -12.44 5.16
C PHE A 259 -1.73 -12.37 4.43
N MET A 260 -2.36 -13.53 4.32
CA MET A 260 -3.75 -13.67 3.93
C MET A 260 -4.49 -14.47 5.00
N ALA A 261 -5.66 -14.01 5.40
CA ALA A 261 -6.49 -14.65 6.42
C ALA A 261 -7.90 -14.91 5.87
N GLY A 262 -8.51 -16.01 6.32
CA GLY A 262 -9.83 -16.45 5.87
C GLY A 262 -10.24 -17.77 6.51
N ASP A 263 -11.19 -18.46 5.88
CA ASP A 263 -11.61 -19.80 6.30
C ASP A 263 -10.46 -20.79 6.20
N LYS A 264 -10.31 -21.65 7.21
CA LYS A 264 -9.20 -22.59 7.32
C LYS A 264 -8.99 -23.46 6.07
N ALA A 265 -10.06 -23.98 5.49
CA ALA A 265 -9.98 -24.84 4.30
C ALA A 265 -9.40 -24.11 3.09
N ILE A 266 -9.74 -22.81 2.93
CA ILE A 266 -9.25 -21.97 1.83
C ILE A 266 -7.79 -21.55 2.07
N ILE A 267 -7.44 -21.20 3.31
CA ILE A 267 -6.06 -20.88 3.68
C ILE A 267 -5.14 -22.08 3.53
N ASP A 268 -5.59 -23.27 3.92
CA ASP A 268 -4.86 -24.53 3.67
C ASP A 268 -4.64 -24.76 2.17
N TYR A 269 -5.68 -24.56 1.35
CA TYR A 269 -5.54 -24.64 -0.10
C TYR A 269 -4.49 -23.68 -0.64
N ILE A 270 -4.53 -22.40 -0.23
CA ILE A 270 -3.57 -21.37 -0.62
C ILE A 270 -2.14 -21.79 -0.18
N ARG A 271 -1.97 -22.28 1.03
CA ARG A 271 -0.69 -22.73 1.59
C ARG A 271 -0.02 -23.82 0.74
N TYR A 272 -0.81 -24.74 0.19
CA TYR A 272 -0.32 -25.86 -0.62
C TYR A 272 -0.25 -25.58 -2.14
N ASN A 273 -0.85 -24.50 -2.62
CA ASN A 273 -0.94 -24.21 -4.06
C ASN A 273 -0.27 -22.91 -4.50
N THR A 274 0.14 -22.04 -3.56
CA THR A 274 0.77 -20.76 -3.90
C THR A 274 2.25 -20.97 -4.24
N ARG A 275 2.60 -20.82 -5.52
CA ARG A 275 3.96 -21.07 -6.05
C ARG A 275 5.03 -20.22 -5.37
N SER A 276 4.75 -18.95 -5.08
CA SER A 276 5.70 -18.06 -4.42
C SER A 276 6.03 -18.43 -2.99
N GLN A 277 5.24 -19.29 -2.37
CA GLN A 277 5.50 -19.85 -1.04
C GLN A 277 6.19 -21.22 -1.10
N ILE A 278 5.77 -22.06 -2.06
CA ILE A 278 6.30 -23.41 -2.23
C ILE A 278 7.74 -23.41 -2.75
N PHE A 279 8.02 -22.52 -3.73
CA PHE A 279 9.29 -22.49 -4.45
C PHE A 279 10.21 -21.34 -4.03
N ALA A 280 9.92 -20.68 -2.91
CA ALA A 280 10.76 -19.64 -2.34
C ALA A 280 11.15 -19.97 -0.90
N LYS A 281 12.31 -19.45 -0.48
CA LYS A 281 12.75 -19.49 0.91
C LYS A 281 11.71 -18.81 1.81
N SER A 282 11.47 -19.34 2.99
CA SER A 282 10.55 -18.77 3.98
C SER A 282 11.02 -17.42 4.53
N LEU A 283 10.09 -16.68 5.11
CA LEU A 283 10.38 -15.43 5.81
C LEU A 283 11.44 -15.66 6.90
N PRO A 284 12.50 -14.84 7.00
CA PRO A 284 13.56 -15.02 8.01
C PRO A 284 13.04 -14.95 9.44
N MET A 285 13.68 -15.74 10.31
CA MET A 285 13.31 -15.84 11.73
C MET A 285 13.31 -14.47 12.45
N PRO A 286 14.33 -13.60 12.30
CA PRO A 286 14.31 -12.29 12.93
C PRO A 286 13.09 -11.45 12.50
N ILE A 287 12.74 -11.51 11.24
CA ILE A 287 11.55 -10.80 10.69
C ILE A 287 10.27 -11.39 11.27
N THR A 288 10.16 -12.71 11.34
CA THR A 288 8.97 -13.39 11.89
C THR A 288 8.76 -13.07 13.36
N ILE A 289 9.83 -13.12 14.16
CA ILE A 289 9.82 -12.79 15.60
C ILE A 289 9.53 -11.29 15.81
N GLY A 290 10.18 -10.44 15.02
CA GLY A 290 9.91 -9.01 15.05
C GLY A 290 8.47 -8.66 14.68
N ASN A 291 7.84 -9.38 13.74
CA ASN A 291 6.44 -9.20 13.38
C ASN A 291 5.49 -9.65 14.50
N LEU A 292 5.80 -10.69 15.26
CA LEU A 292 5.05 -11.04 16.48
C LEU A 292 5.04 -9.87 17.47
N LYS A 293 6.19 -9.24 17.70
CA LYS A 293 6.29 -8.09 18.61
C LYS A 293 5.54 -6.87 18.07
N ARG A 294 5.59 -6.62 16.77
CA ARG A 294 4.84 -5.55 16.12
C ARG A 294 3.33 -5.74 16.27
N LEU A 295 2.86 -6.97 16.06
CA LEU A 295 1.44 -7.30 16.27
C LEU A 295 1.02 -7.16 17.74
N GLU A 296 1.89 -7.55 18.68
CA GLU A 296 1.68 -7.29 20.11
C GLU A 296 1.51 -5.80 20.40
N LEU A 297 2.39 -4.96 19.85
CA LEU A 297 2.30 -3.50 20.02
C LEU A 297 1.02 -2.93 19.41
N LEU A 298 0.59 -3.42 18.23
CA LEU A 298 -0.70 -3.04 17.65
C LEU A 298 -1.87 -3.29 18.60
N LYS A 299 -1.85 -4.46 19.27
CA LYS A 299 -2.90 -4.87 20.23
C LYS A 299 -2.86 -4.09 21.54
N THR A 300 -1.65 -3.80 22.04
CA THR A 300 -1.45 -3.30 23.41
C THR A 300 -1.16 -1.80 23.49
N LYS A 301 -0.87 -1.13 22.36
CA LYS A 301 -0.50 0.29 22.28
C LYS A 301 -1.44 1.09 21.37
N PRO A 302 -2.75 1.18 21.67
CA PRO A 302 -3.70 1.93 20.86
C PRO A 302 -3.34 3.42 20.73
N GLU A 303 -2.50 3.94 21.65
CA GLU A 303 -1.99 5.30 21.60
C GLU A 303 -1.13 5.58 20.34
N LEU A 304 -0.49 4.58 19.73
CA LEU A 304 0.24 4.77 18.47
C LEU A 304 -0.71 5.16 17.35
N ARG A 305 -1.84 4.44 17.22
CA ARG A 305 -2.86 4.74 16.22
C ARG A 305 -3.55 6.07 16.52
N LYS A 306 -3.86 6.35 17.78
CA LYS A 306 -4.41 7.64 18.18
C LYS A 306 -3.50 8.79 17.78
N LYS A 307 -2.19 8.67 18.07
CA LYS A 307 -1.20 9.69 17.68
C LYS A 307 -1.11 9.88 16.18
N LEU A 308 -1.17 8.79 15.40
CA LEU A 308 -1.25 8.87 13.94
C LEU A 308 -2.44 9.73 13.51
N TRP A 309 -3.63 9.43 14.01
CA TRP A 309 -4.85 10.16 13.64
C TRP A 309 -4.88 11.61 14.12
N ASP A 310 -4.23 11.94 15.26
CA ASP A 310 -4.02 13.31 15.70
C ASP A 310 -3.17 14.10 14.67
N VAL A 311 -2.09 13.50 14.17
CA VAL A 311 -1.25 14.09 13.10
C VAL A 311 -2.05 14.23 11.79
N VAL A 312 -2.76 13.18 11.38
CA VAL A 312 -3.60 13.17 10.17
C VAL A 312 -4.63 14.29 10.21
N GLY A 313 -5.37 14.38 11.32
CA GLY A 313 -6.42 15.38 11.49
C GLY A 313 -5.90 16.81 11.39
N LYS A 314 -4.78 17.11 12.07
CA LYS A 314 -4.14 18.44 12.02
C LYS A 314 -3.64 18.78 10.63
N LEU A 315 -2.92 17.86 9.96
CA LEU A 315 -2.37 18.09 8.62
C LEU A 315 -3.48 18.28 7.60
N GLN A 316 -4.44 17.37 7.53
CA GLN A 316 -5.54 17.41 6.56
C GLN A 316 -6.42 18.65 6.75
N LYS A 317 -6.73 19.00 7.99
CA LYS A 317 -7.47 20.23 8.31
C LYS A 317 -6.70 21.46 7.84
N GLY A 318 -5.42 21.58 8.20
CA GLY A 318 -4.59 22.73 7.85
C GLY A 318 -4.40 22.89 6.34
N LEU A 319 -4.29 21.79 5.57
CA LEU A 319 -4.23 21.83 4.11
C LEU A 319 -5.54 22.33 3.51
N LYS A 320 -6.69 21.83 3.97
CA LYS A 320 -8.02 22.31 3.52
C LYS A 320 -8.22 23.80 3.83
N GLU A 321 -7.90 24.24 5.04
CA GLU A 321 -7.98 25.65 5.45
C GLU A 321 -7.03 26.54 4.64
N SER A 322 -5.91 25.99 4.16
CA SER A 322 -4.98 26.66 3.26
C SER A 322 -5.43 26.65 1.78
N GLY A 323 -6.62 26.11 1.49
CA GLY A 323 -7.21 26.11 0.14
C GLY A 323 -6.66 25.05 -0.80
N PHE A 324 -6.07 23.97 -0.27
CA PHE A 324 -5.69 22.81 -1.06
C PHE A 324 -6.81 21.79 -1.16
N ASP A 325 -6.93 21.20 -2.35
CA ASP A 325 -7.79 20.04 -2.56
C ASP A 325 -7.05 18.76 -2.14
N ILE A 326 -7.59 18.06 -1.16
CA ILE A 326 -7.07 16.77 -0.71
C ILE A 326 -8.00 15.61 -1.08
N GLY A 327 -8.94 15.83 -1.98
CA GLY A 327 -9.89 14.82 -2.44
C GLY A 327 -10.83 14.34 -1.33
N ARG A 328 -11.22 13.08 -1.43
CA ARG A 328 -12.15 12.41 -0.49
C ARG A 328 -11.43 11.51 0.51
N THR A 329 -10.16 11.81 0.81
CA THR A 329 -9.40 10.96 1.74
C THR A 329 -10.07 10.87 3.09
N ASP A 330 -10.20 9.65 3.59
CA ASP A 330 -10.71 9.27 4.90
C ASP A 330 -9.78 8.23 5.57
N SER A 331 -8.51 8.29 5.20
CA SER A 331 -7.42 7.47 5.71
C SER A 331 -6.20 8.32 6.05
N PRO A 332 -5.12 7.73 6.60
CA PRO A 332 -3.86 8.45 6.82
C PRO A 332 -3.19 8.96 5.54
N VAL A 333 -3.41 8.32 4.39
CA VAL A 333 -2.86 8.80 3.12
C VAL A 333 -3.49 10.15 2.76
N THR A 334 -2.66 11.16 2.58
CA THR A 334 -3.11 12.54 2.34
C THR A 334 -2.62 13.00 0.96
N PRO A 335 -3.44 12.87 -0.09
CA PRO A 335 -3.13 13.41 -1.40
C PRO A 335 -3.38 14.93 -1.40
N VAL A 336 -2.52 15.68 -2.07
CA VAL A 336 -2.78 17.09 -2.40
C VAL A 336 -2.86 17.18 -3.91
N TYR A 337 -4.06 17.39 -4.43
CA TYR A 337 -4.31 17.52 -5.87
C TYR A 337 -3.82 18.85 -6.37
N MET A 338 -2.94 18.81 -7.36
CA MET A 338 -2.33 20.01 -7.94
C MET A 338 -3.10 20.44 -9.18
N LYS A 339 -3.34 21.74 -9.25
CA LYS A 339 -3.80 22.43 -10.48
C LYS A 339 -2.57 22.85 -11.28
N GLY A 340 -2.70 22.89 -12.60
CA GLY A 340 -1.59 23.25 -13.47
C GLY A 340 -1.03 22.07 -14.24
N ASP A 341 0.15 22.23 -14.80
CA ASP A 341 0.83 21.19 -15.54
C ASP A 341 1.94 20.51 -14.71
N VAL A 342 2.51 19.43 -15.25
CA VAL A 342 3.57 18.68 -14.57
C VAL A 342 4.82 19.54 -14.30
N PRO A 343 5.29 20.41 -15.23
CA PRO A 343 6.39 21.33 -14.94
C PRO A 343 6.14 22.27 -13.76
N GLU A 344 4.98 22.91 -13.66
CA GLU A 344 4.64 23.78 -12.52
C GLU A 344 4.64 23.01 -11.20
N ALA A 345 3.98 21.83 -11.18
CA ALA A 345 3.97 20.98 -9.99
C ALA A 345 5.37 20.48 -9.62
N THR A 346 6.21 20.19 -10.61
CA THR A 346 7.61 19.79 -10.36
C THR A 346 8.40 20.94 -9.76
N ALA A 347 8.26 22.17 -10.29
CA ALA A 347 8.94 23.34 -9.74
C ALA A 347 8.51 23.64 -8.30
N MET A 348 7.21 23.53 -7.98
CA MET A 348 6.72 23.71 -6.62
C MET A 348 7.25 22.65 -5.66
N VAL A 349 7.33 21.37 -6.05
CA VAL A 349 7.88 20.32 -5.17
C VAL A 349 9.38 20.49 -4.96
N MET A 350 10.08 21.04 -5.96
CA MET A 350 11.50 21.43 -5.79
C MET A 350 11.64 22.56 -4.79
N ASP A 351 10.81 23.58 -4.88
CA ASP A 351 10.79 24.70 -3.93
C ASP A 351 10.52 24.22 -2.49
N LEU A 352 9.51 23.34 -2.32
CA LEU A 352 9.23 22.68 -1.04
C LEU A 352 10.47 21.96 -0.48
N ARG A 353 11.20 21.22 -1.33
CA ARG A 353 12.38 20.46 -0.91
C ARG A 353 13.59 21.36 -0.61
N GLU A 354 13.89 22.30 -1.49
CA GLU A 354 15.16 23.07 -1.41
C GLU A 354 15.08 24.26 -0.44
N ASN A 355 13.94 24.96 -0.43
CA ASN A 355 13.80 26.20 0.34
C ASN A 355 13.03 26.02 1.64
N TYR A 356 12.15 25.02 1.73
CA TYR A 356 11.33 24.79 2.93
C TYR A 356 11.66 23.48 3.66
N ASN A 357 12.59 22.68 3.15
CA ASN A 357 12.98 21.40 3.73
C ASN A 357 11.84 20.38 3.90
N ILE A 358 10.84 20.42 3.02
CA ILE A 358 9.72 19.47 2.99
C ILE A 358 9.94 18.44 1.90
N PHE A 359 10.08 17.17 2.27
CA PHE A 359 10.21 16.07 1.33
C PHE A 359 8.89 15.31 1.19
N CYS A 360 8.20 15.52 0.08
CA CYS A 360 7.03 14.74 -0.33
C CYS A 360 7.23 14.17 -1.74
N SER A 361 6.41 13.17 -2.08
CA SER A 361 6.43 12.53 -3.40
C SER A 361 5.47 13.24 -4.34
N ILE A 362 5.93 13.52 -5.57
CA ILE A 362 5.04 13.88 -6.70
C ILE A 362 4.64 12.59 -7.43
N VAL A 363 3.36 12.42 -7.67
CA VAL A 363 2.79 11.26 -8.35
C VAL A 363 2.04 11.73 -9.58
N VAL A 364 2.36 11.11 -10.72
CA VAL A 364 1.79 11.40 -12.03
C VAL A 364 1.51 10.10 -12.78
N TYR A 365 0.88 10.19 -13.95
CA TYR A 365 0.75 9.05 -14.85
C TYR A 365 2.13 8.38 -15.12
N PRO A 366 2.25 7.04 -15.14
CA PRO A 366 1.16 6.04 -15.15
C PRO A 366 0.73 5.52 -13.78
N VAL A 367 1.21 6.08 -12.68
CA VAL A 367 0.88 5.62 -11.31
C VAL A 367 -0.55 5.98 -10.93
N ILE A 368 -1.03 7.12 -11.44
CA ILE A 368 -2.41 7.60 -11.31
C ILE A 368 -2.97 7.93 -12.71
N PRO A 369 -4.30 8.10 -12.88
CA PRO A 369 -4.91 8.43 -14.16
C PRO A 369 -4.32 9.69 -14.80
N LYS A 370 -4.32 9.75 -16.15
CA LYS A 370 -3.89 10.95 -16.90
C LYS A 370 -4.69 12.18 -16.51
N GLY A 371 -3.98 13.30 -16.36
CA GLY A 371 -4.59 14.59 -16.03
C GLY A 371 -4.63 14.88 -14.54
N HIS A 372 -4.26 13.92 -13.70
CA HIS A 372 -4.08 14.13 -12.27
C HIS A 372 -2.61 14.29 -11.91
N ILE A 373 -2.35 15.18 -10.96
CA ILE A 373 -1.04 15.37 -10.33
C ILE A 373 -1.29 15.43 -8.83
N ILE A 374 -0.58 14.63 -8.06
CA ILE A 374 -0.76 14.54 -6.60
C ILE A 374 0.58 14.71 -5.91
N TYR A 375 0.63 15.56 -4.88
CA TYR A 375 1.66 15.42 -3.86
C TYR A 375 1.12 14.45 -2.81
N ARG A 376 1.77 13.31 -2.67
CA ARG A 376 1.35 12.30 -1.72
C ARG A 376 2.09 12.50 -0.41
N LEU A 377 1.35 12.89 0.64
CA LEU A 377 1.86 12.96 1.99
C LEU A 377 1.40 11.74 2.79
N VAL A 378 2.32 11.18 3.54
CA VAL A 378 2.09 10.02 4.42
C VAL A 378 2.40 10.42 5.86
N PRO A 379 1.40 10.89 6.61
CA PRO A 379 1.54 11.13 8.03
C PRO A 379 1.94 9.87 8.79
N THR A 380 2.75 10.07 9.83
CA THR A 380 3.16 9.00 10.74
C THR A 380 3.02 9.43 12.19
N ALA A 381 2.90 8.49 13.11
CA ALA A 381 2.80 8.78 14.54
C ALA A 381 4.06 9.44 15.14
N VAL A 382 5.14 9.54 14.38
CA VAL A 382 6.39 10.19 14.83
C VAL A 382 6.54 11.64 14.36
N HIS A 383 5.65 12.14 13.48
CA HIS A 383 5.61 13.56 13.16
C HIS A 383 5.17 14.38 14.37
N THR A 384 5.83 15.53 14.56
CA THR A 384 5.54 16.46 15.65
C THR A 384 4.59 17.57 15.19
N ASP A 385 4.02 18.30 16.16
CA ASP A 385 3.23 19.51 15.86
C ASP A 385 4.05 20.57 15.12
N GLU A 386 5.35 20.68 15.43
CA GLU A 386 6.28 21.55 14.71
C GLU A 386 6.45 21.11 13.24
N ASP A 387 6.60 19.80 12.97
CA ASP A 387 6.70 19.27 11.61
C ASP A 387 5.44 19.63 10.79
N ILE A 388 4.26 19.54 11.42
CA ILE A 388 2.98 19.89 10.78
C ILE A 388 2.95 21.38 10.47
N GLU A 389 3.25 22.26 11.44
CA GLU A 389 3.16 23.71 11.26
C GLU A 389 4.14 24.21 10.20
N LEU A 390 5.41 23.75 10.23
CA LEU A 390 6.41 24.08 9.21
C LEU A 390 5.95 23.62 7.81
N THR A 391 5.35 22.43 7.71
CA THR A 391 4.81 21.92 6.45
C THR A 391 3.65 22.76 5.96
N LEU A 392 2.69 23.09 6.81
CA LEU A 392 1.54 23.93 6.44
C LEU A 392 1.98 25.34 6.04
N GLN A 393 2.97 25.91 6.73
CA GLN A 393 3.55 27.19 6.35
C GLN A 393 4.19 27.11 4.95
N ALA A 394 5.01 26.08 4.69
CA ALA A 394 5.64 25.88 3.39
C ALA A 394 4.59 25.74 2.27
N PHE A 395 3.53 24.97 2.50
CA PHE A 395 2.44 24.82 1.54
C PHE A 395 1.71 26.15 1.29
N ARG A 396 1.44 26.95 2.33
CA ARG A 396 0.82 28.29 2.16
C ARG A 396 1.71 29.24 1.34
N GLU A 397 3.01 29.26 1.59
CA GLU A 397 3.94 30.11 0.84
C GLU A 397 4.10 29.67 -0.63
N THR A 398 4.26 28.38 -0.86
CA THR A 398 4.37 27.83 -2.22
C THR A 398 3.06 27.97 -2.99
N LYS A 399 1.89 27.92 -2.32
CA LYS A 399 0.61 28.21 -2.94
C LYS A 399 0.52 29.64 -3.45
N LYS A 400 0.97 30.64 -2.66
CA LYS A 400 1.00 32.05 -3.12
C LYS A 400 1.83 32.20 -4.39
N LYS A 401 3.00 31.55 -4.45
CA LYS A 401 3.87 31.54 -5.64
C LYS A 401 3.18 30.85 -6.83
N LEU A 402 2.51 29.72 -6.59
CA LEU A 402 1.76 29.02 -7.63
C LEU A 402 0.63 29.90 -8.20
N ASP A 403 -0.15 30.53 -7.32
CA ASP A 403 -1.28 31.39 -7.69
C ASP A 403 -0.79 32.67 -8.42
N ALA A 404 0.42 33.16 -8.09
CA ALA A 404 1.08 34.28 -8.80
C ALA A 404 1.68 33.87 -10.16
N GLY A 405 1.79 32.57 -10.45
CA GLY A 405 2.36 32.05 -11.69
C GLY A 405 3.89 31.99 -11.69
N ASP A 406 4.54 32.09 -10.54
CA ASP A 406 6.01 32.12 -10.41
C ASP A 406 6.66 30.81 -10.90
N TYR A 407 5.93 29.71 -10.94
CA TYR A 407 6.42 28.41 -11.42
C TYR A 407 6.25 28.19 -12.93
N LYS A 408 5.53 29.06 -13.65
CA LYS A 408 5.24 28.91 -15.09
C LYS A 408 6.44 29.05 -16.00
N VAL A 409 7.48 29.75 -15.56
CA VAL A 409 8.62 30.18 -16.38
C VAL A 409 9.91 29.38 -16.08
N GLN A 410 9.89 28.52 -15.06
CA GLN A 410 11.08 27.76 -14.68
C GLN A 410 11.24 26.52 -15.57
N ALA A 411 12.24 26.54 -16.45
CA ALA A 411 12.76 25.30 -17.03
C ALA A 411 13.20 24.39 -15.85
N ILE A 412 12.76 23.13 -15.90
CA ILE A 412 13.21 22.14 -14.89
C ILE A 412 14.75 22.09 -14.98
N PRO A 413 15.48 22.47 -13.93
CA PRO A 413 16.94 22.40 -13.93
C PRO A 413 17.39 20.96 -14.19
N ASP A 414 18.54 20.82 -14.85
CA ASP A 414 19.15 19.50 -15.02
C ASP A 414 19.65 19.02 -13.65
N MET A 415 18.96 18.04 -13.07
CA MET A 415 19.17 17.58 -11.68
C MET A 415 20.11 16.38 -11.58
N ALA A 416 20.67 15.95 -12.71
CA ALA A 416 21.53 14.75 -12.78
C ALA A 416 22.95 14.97 -12.21
N GLU A 417 23.41 16.20 -12.04
CA GLU A 417 24.79 16.53 -11.66
C GLU A 417 24.96 17.28 -10.31
N ALA A 418 24.04 17.11 -9.37
CA ALA A 418 24.22 17.76 -8.06
C ALA A 418 24.26 16.74 -6.91
#